data_2f723815627a407adcc94f78ab966c12
#
_entry.id   2f723815627a407adcc94f78ab966c12
#
_cell.length_a   1.000
_cell.length_b   1.000
_cell.length_c   1.000
_cell.angle_alpha   90.00
_cell.angle_beta   90.00
_cell.angle_gamma   90.00
#
_symmetry.space_group_name_H-M   'P 1'
#
loop_
_entity.id
_entity.type
_entity.pdbx_description
1 polymer ?
#
loop_
_entity_poly.entity_id
_entity_poly.type
_entity_poly.pdbx_seq_one_letter_code
_entity_poly.pdbx_strand_id
1 'polypeptide(L)'
;VIVIVDDDVYYPADWLEKLYEEHLKDPHTVIGHRLHHIRLDSDGKPLPYRQWKKNTTQLKPSYRNFLTGCGGILYPPHSLYNDACDMNLVRRLAPFADDIWFWAMSLLNNVKIKTFKGRYRKVLLVNPERELRQTEELTLTKLNIAGGGNDKQMADVLAHYPALLEKLKED
;
A
#
# COMPACT_ATOMS: atom_id res chain seq x y z
N VAL A 1 -16.41 -3.81 6.14
CA VAL A 1 -15.02 -3.32 6.00
C VAL A 1 -14.03 -4.42 6.37
N ILE A 2 -12.85 -4.38 5.77
CA ILE A 2 -11.70 -5.22 6.13
C ILE A 2 -10.59 -4.28 6.61
N VAL A 3 -9.91 -4.65 7.70
CA VAL A 3 -8.75 -3.89 8.19
C VAL A 3 -7.55 -4.82 8.22
N ILE A 4 -6.46 -4.41 7.56
CA ILE A 4 -5.19 -5.13 7.53
C ILE A 4 -4.21 -4.47 8.49
N VAL A 5 -3.51 -5.28 9.27
CA VAL A 5 -2.50 -4.89 10.26
C VAL A 5 -1.34 -5.89 10.25
N ASP A 6 -0.16 -5.45 10.66
CA ASP A 6 1.00 -6.32 10.90
C ASP A 6 1.01 -6.75 12.37
N ASP A 7 1.39 -7.99 12.65
CA ASP A 7 1.40 -8.58 14.01
C ASP A 7 2.59 -8.14 14.86
N ASP A 8 3.60 -7.54 14.26
CA ASP A 8 4.81 -7.04 14.91
C ASP A 8 4.84 -5.51 15.09
N VAL A 9 3.74 -4.83 14.80
CA VAL A 9 3.60 -3.37 14.93
C VAL A 9 2.76 -3.01 16.14
N TYR A 10 3.23 -1.99 16.90
CA TYR A 10 2.45 -1.38 17.98
C TYR A 10 1.50 -0.33 17.41
N TYR A 11 0.20 -0.53 17.59
CA TYR A 11 -0.85 0.40 17.20
C TYR A 11 -1.38 1.16 18.42
N PRO A 12 -1.46 2.51 18.39
CA PRO A 12 -2.09 3.30 19.45
C PRO A 12 -3.55 2.92 19.68
N ALA A 13 -4.06 3.13 20.88
CA ALA A 13 -5.40 2.70 21.27
C ALA A 13 -6.53 3.29 20.39
N ASP A 14 -6.36 4.52 19.90
CA ASP A 14 -7.33 5.23 19.04
C ASP A 14 -7.06 5.04 17.53
N TRP A 15 -6.13 4.14 17.17
CA TRP A 15 -5.71 3.95 15.79
C TRP A 15 -6.86 3.45 14.89
N LEU A 16 -7.59 2.43 15.33
CA LEU A 16 -8.71 1.87 14.58
C LEU A 16 -9.90 2.84 14.52
N GLU A 17 -10.18 3.52 15.63
CA GLU A 17 -11.23 4.54 15.72
C GLU A 17 -11.01 5.63 14.66
N LYS A 18 -9.80 6.16 14.55
CA LYS A 18 -9.46 7.17 13.54
C LYS A 18 -9.65 6.69 12.10
N LEU A 19 -9.29 5.44 11.80
CA LEU A 19 -9.56 4.85 10.48
C LEU A 19 -11.06 4.77 10.20
N TYR A 20 -11.82 4.31 11.18
CA TYR A 20 -13.25 4.12 11.03
C TYR A 20 -14.01 5.45 10.92
N GLU A 21 -13.67 6.44 11.74
CA GLU A 21 -14.22 7.79 11.63
C GLU A 21 -13.96 8.41 10.25
N GLU A 22 -12.78 8.19 9.70
CA GLU A 22 -12.46 8.70 8.37
C GLU A 22 -13.20 7.92 7.26
N HIS A 23 -13.40 6.61 7.44
CA HIS A 23 -14.23 5.81 6.56
C HIS A 23 -15.68 6.29 6.53
N LEU A 24 -16.26 6.69 7.68
CA LEU A 24 -17.63 7.22 7.72
C LEU A 24 -17.79 8.52 6.92
N LYS A 25 -16.72 9.32 6.79
CA LYS A 25 -16.72 10.56 5.97
C LYS A 25 -16.60 10.28 4.47
N ASP A 26 -15.93 9.19 4.10
CA ASP A 26 -15.68 8.80 2.72
C ASP A 26 -15.71 7.27 2.58
N PRO A 27 -16.92 6.68 2.52
CA PRO A 27 -17.11 5.23 2.63
C PRO A 27 -16.70 4.45 1.38
N HIS A 28 -16.29 5.13 0.30
CA HIS A 28 -15.93 4.49 -0.97
C HIS A 28 -14.42 4.51 -1.27
N THR A 29 -13.61 5.04 -0.36
CA THR A 29 -12.17 5.20 -0.56
C THR A 29 -11.40 4.26 0.38
N VAL A 30 -10.32 3.63 -0.11
CA VAL A 30 -9.39 2.88 0.74
C VAL A 30 -8.56 3.86 1.56
N ILE A 31 -8.46 3.62 2.86
CA ILE A 31 -7.91 4.58 3.83
C ILE A 31 -6.82 3.93 4.67
N GLY A 32 -5.74 4.66 4.91
CA GLY A 32 -4.66 4.17 5.76
C GLY A 32 -3.84 5.28 6.41
N HIS A 33 -3.09 4.89 7.43
CA HIS A 33 -2.28 5.84 8.19
C HIS A 33 -0.98 6.22 7.49
N ARG A 34 -0.33 5.28 6.81
CA ARG A 34 0.98 5.50 6.18
C ARG A 34 0.87 5.44 4.66
N LEU A 35 1.13 6.58 4.02
CA LEU A 35 0.94 6.78 2.58
C LEU A 35 2.25 7.16 1.89
N HIS A 36 2.52 6.50 0.77
CA HIS A 36 3.47 6.94 -0.26
C HIS A 36 2.72 7.49 -1.46
N HIS A 37 3.40 8.23 -2.33
CA HIS A 37 2.81 8.67 -3.59
C HIS A 37 3.71 8.25 -4.75
N ILE A 38 3.16 7.46 -5.66
CA ILE A 38 3.81 6.95 -6.85
C ILE A 38 4.17 8.12 -7.77
N ARG A 39 5.42 8.19 -8.19
CA ARG A 39 5.88 9.13 -9.20
C ARG A 39 5.99 8.41 -10.53
N LEU A 40 5.63 9.09 -11.60
CA LEU A 40 5.71 8.57 -12.97
C LEU A 40 6.88 9.22 -13.70
N ASP A 41 7.44 8.50 -14.67
CA ASP A 41 8.37 9.03 -15.67
C ASP A 41 7.62 9.80 -16.78
N SER A 42 8.37 10.24 -17.81
CA SER A 42 7.81 10.94 -18.98
C SER A 42 6.82 10.11 -19.80
N ASP A 43 6.93 8.79 -19.74
CA ASP A 43 6.07 7.86 -20.47
C ASP A 43 4.82 7.45 -19.67
N GLY A 44 4.68 7.96 -18.45
CA GLY A 44 3.58 7.64 -17.54
C GLY A 44 3.73 6.30 -16.84
N LYS A 45 4.95 5.74 -16.74
CA LYS A 45 5.25 4.53 -15.98
C LYS A 45 5.74 4.86 -14.59
N PRO A 46 5.44 4.02 -13.58
CA PRO A 46 5.98 4.20 -12.23
C PRO A 46 7.51 4.23 -12.22
N LEU A 47 8.06 5.26 -11.60
CA LEU A 47 9.48 5.29 -11.25
C LEU A 47 9.79 4.19 -10.21
N PRO A 48 11.05 3.78 -10.05
CA PRO A 48 11.45 2.84 -9.01
C PRO A 48 10.94 3.26 -7.62
N TYR A 49 10.54 2.29 -6.81
CA TYR A 49 9.93 2.48 -5.48
C TYR A 49 10.73 3.44 -4.59
N ARG A 50 12.06 3.42 -4.70
CA ARG A 50 12.95 4.32 -3.94
C ARG A 50 12.78 5.80 -4.30
N GLN A 51 12.29 6.10 -5.50
CA GLN A 51 12.07 7.45 -6.00
C GLN A 51 10.66 7.98 -5.71
N TRP A 52 9.77 7.17 -5.14
CA TRP A 52 8.44 7.61 -4.75
C TRP A 52 8.49 8.63 -3.60
N LYS A 53 7.48 9.48 -3.51
CA LYS A 53 7.34 10.42 -2.40
C LYS A 53 6.84 9.68 -1.16
N LYS A 54 7.76 9.35 -0.25
CA LYS A 54 7.45 8.56 0.95
C LYS A 54 6.84 9.41 2.06
N ASN A 55 5.95 8.78 2.86
CA ASN A 55 5.27 9.41 4.00
C ASN A 55 4.66 10.77 3.67
N THR A 56 4.05 10.87 2.48
CA THR A 56 3.46 12.12 1.99
C THR A 56 2.32 12.60 2.90
N THR A 57 2.12 13.92 2.94
CA THR A 57 1.02 14.57 3.65
C THR A 57 -0.18 14.85 2.75
N GLN A 58 -0.17 14.36 1.51
CA GLN A 58 -1.28 14.53 0.58
C GLN A 58 -2.53 13.83 1.10
N LEU A 59 -3.64 14.56 1.18
CA LEU A 59 -4.92 14.07 1.69
C LEU A 59 -5.92 13.76 0.58
N LYS A 60 -5.70 14.26 -0.64
CA LYS A 60 -6.60 14.05 -1.77
C LYS A 60 -6.60 12.58 -2.19
N PRO A 61 -7.78 11.95 -2.40
CA PRO A 61 -7.87 10.62 -2.98
C PRO A 61 -7.23 10.57 -4.37
N SER A 62 -6.42 9.53 -4.64
CA SER A 62 -5.65 9.40 -5.88
C SER A 62 -5.35 7.93 -6.15
N TYR A 63 -5.27 7.55 -7.42
CA TYR A 63 -4.80 6.23 -7.86
C TYR A 63 -3.28 6.08 -7.67
N ARG A 64 -2.53 7.19 -7.62
CA ARG A 64 -1.10 7.20 -7.33
C ARG A 64 -0.77 7.09 -5.84
N ASN A 65 -1.76 7.13 -5.00
CA ASN A 65 -1.56 6.91 -3.57
C ASN A 65 -1.35 5.43 -3.29
N PHE A 66 -0.35 5.14 -2.47
CA PHE A 66 0.08 3.79 -2.11
C PHE A 66 0.20 3.69 -0.59
N LEU A 67 -0.64 2.91 0.02
CA LEU A 67 -0.60 2.63 1.46
C LEU A 67 0.35 1.46 1.75
N THR A 68 0.97 1.48 2.91
CA THR A 68 1.79 0.36 3.39
C THR A 68 1.09 -0.31 4.57
N GLY A 69 0.97 -1.64 4.53
CA GLY A 69 0.24 -2.48 5.50
C GLY A 69 0.67 -2.24 6.93
N CYS A 70 1.96 -2.04 7.16
CA CYS A 70 2.50 -1.74 8.48
C CYS A 70 1.91 -0.47 9.15
N GLY A 71 1.34 0.46 8.39
CA GLY A 71 0.59 1.60 8.94
C GLY A 71 -0.85 1.26 9.30
N GLY A 72 -1.35 0.15 8.76
CA GLY A 72 -2.74 -0.25 8.79
C GLY A 72 -3.60 0.37 7.69
N ILE A 73 -4.43 -0.46 7.08
CA ILE A 73 -5.27 -0.10 5.93
C ILE A 73 -6.69 -0.59 6.15
N LEU A 74 -7.67 0.28 5.91
CA LEU A 74 -9.08 -0.05 5.90
C LEU A 74 -9.59 -0.10 4.46
N TYR A 75 -10.14 -1.24 4.08
CA TYR A 75 -10.80 -1.50 2.80
C TYR A 75 -12.31 -1.48 2.98
N PRO A 76 -13.04 -0.58 2.32
CA PRO A 76 -14.50 -0.58 2.29
C PRO A 76 -15.08 -1.88 1.70
N PRO A 77 -16.35 -2.21 1.97
CA PRO A 77 -17.02 -3.28 1.26
C PRO A 77 -16.93 -3.06 -0.26
N HIS A 78 -16.71 -4.14 -1.00
CA HIS A 78 -16.64 -4.12 -2.48
C HIS A 78 -15.54 -3.20 -3.06
N SER A 79 -14.48 -2.90 -2.30
CA SER A 79 -13.39 -2.04 -2.78
C SER A 79 -12.31 -2.78 -3.58
N LEU A 80 -12.32 -4.10 -3.55
CA LEU A 80 -11.30 -4.93 -4.19
C LEU A 80 -11.88 -5.63 -5.43
N TYR A 81 -11.06 -5.75 -6.47
CA TYR A 81 -11.38 -6.48 -7.68
C TYR A 81 -11.52 -8.00 -7.41
N ASN A 82 -12.23 -8.71 -8.29
CA ASN A 82 -12.59 -10.13 -8.09
C ASN A 82 -11.39 -11.06 -7.89
N ASP A 83 -10.24 -10.73 -8.47
CA ASP A 83 -9.02 -11.53 -8.38
C ASP A 83 -8.29 -11.37 -7.02
N ALA A 84 -8.79 -10.52 -6.13
CA ALA A 84 -8.12 -10.20 -4.85
C ALA A 84 -7.77 -11.44 -4.01
N CYS A 85 -8.58 -12.50 -4.10
CA CYS A 85 -8.38 -13.77 -3.39
C CYS A 85 -7.79 -14.88 -4.26
N ASP A 86 -7.36 -14.60 -5.51
CA ASP A 86 -6.70 -15.61 -6.35
C ASP A 86 -5.25 -15.83 -5.90
N MET A 87 -5.05 -16.81 -5.04
CA MET A 87 -3.73 -17.15 -4.49
C MET A 87 -2.72 -17.60 -5.56
N ASN A 88 -3.16 -18.07 -6.73
CA ASN A 88 -2.25 -18.42 -7.82
C ASN A 88 -1.68 -17.16 -8.47
N LEU A 89 -2.52 -16.15 -8.67
CA LEU A 89 -2.08 -14.84 -9.16
C LEU A 89 -1.19 -14.13 -8.13
N VAL A 90 -1.57 -14.11 -6.86
CA VAL A 90 -0.74 -13.54 -5.77
C VAL A 90 0.66 -14.14 -5.78
N ARG A 91 0.76 -15.49 -5.73
CA ARG A 91 2.06 -16.18 -5.70
C ARG A 91 2.92 -15.93 -6.93
N ARG A 92 2.30 -15.70 -8.08
CA ARG A 92 2.99 -15.45 -9.34
C ARG A 92 3.44 -14.00 -9.49
N LEU A 93 2.61 -13.03 -9.10
CA LEU A 93 2.79 -11.62 -9.44
C LEU A 93 3.34 -10.79 -8.27
N ALA A 94 2.90 -11.06 -7.05
CA ALA A 94 3.25 -10.28 -5.86
C ALA A 94 3.46 -11.17 -4.60
N PRO A 95 4.32 -12.19 -4.64
CA PRO A 95 4.46 -13.17 -3.57
C PRO A 95 4.96 -12.60 -2.24
N PHE A 96 5.61 -11.43 -2.25
CA PHE A 96 6.24 -10.80 -1.10
C PHE A 96 5.84 -9.34 -0.91
N ALA A 97 4.84 -8.86 -1.65
CA ALA A 97 4.39 -7.47 -1.62
C ALA A 97 2.86 -7.40 -1.73
N ASP A 98 2.18 -7.84 -0.69
CA ASP A 98 0.72 -7.76 -0.56
C ASP A 98 0.20 -6.33 -0.69
N ASP A 99 0.96 -5.34 -0.24
CA ASP A 99 0.65 -3.91 -0.45
C ASP A 99 0.46 -3.58 -1.95
N ILE A 100 1.33 -4.12 -2.83
CA ILE A 100 1.23 -3.93 -4.28
C ILE A 100 0.00 -4.64 -4.83
N TRP A 101 -0.26 -5.85 -4.34
CA TRP A 101 -1.42 -6.63 -4.77
C TRP A 101 -2.73 -5.93 -4.45
N PHE A 102 -2.95 -5.56 -3.18
CA PHE A 102 -4.20 -4.92 -2.77
C PHE A 102 -4.35 -3.49 -3.31
N TRP A 103 -3.25 -2.76 -3.52
CA TRP A 103 -3.26 -1.51 -4.27
C TRP A 103 -3.81 -1.73 -5.68
N ALA A 104 -3.30 -2.71 -6.42
CA ALA A 104 -3.74 -3.02 -7.78
C ALA A 104 -5.22 -3.43 -7.81
N MET A 105 -5.65 -4.29 -6.88
CA MET A 105 -7.04 -4.73 -6.78
C MET A 105 -8.00 -3.56 -6.49
N SER A 106 -7.58 -2.59 -5.71
CA SER A 106 -8.37 -1.38 -5.46
C SER A 106 -8.52 -0.53 -6.73
N LEU A 107 -7.44 -0.30 -7.46
CA LEU A 107 -7.46 0.49 -8.70
C LEU A 107 -8.28 -0.18 -9.80
N LEU A 108 -8.15 -1.51 -9.99
CA LEU A 108 -8.94 -2.26 -10.96
C LEU A 108 -10.43 -2.16 -10.68
N ASN A 109 -10.80 -1.98 -9.43
CA ASN A 109 -12.19 -1.77 -9.02
C ASN A 109 -12.59 -0.28 -8.98
N ASN A 110 -11.80 0.61 -9.59
CA ASN A 110 -12.02 2.05 -9.65
C ASN A 110 -12.05 2.74 -8.27
N VAL A 111 -11.41 2.18 -7.26
CA VAL A 111 -11.37 2.74 -5.91
C VAL A 111 -10.09 3.53 -5.71
N LYS A 112 -10.21 4.80 -5.35
CA LYS A 112 -9.09 5.67 -4.98
C LYS A 112 -8.63 5.40 -3.56
N ILE A 113 -7.41 5.82 -3.29
CA ILE A 113 -6.72 5.61 -2.03
C ILE A 113 -6.39 6.96 -1.41
N LYS A 114 -6.52 7.09 -0.09
CA LYS A 114 -6.15 8.31 0.63
C LYS A 114 -5.60 8.04 2.02
N THR A 115 -5.06 9.09 2.61
CA THR A 115 -4.81 9.20 4.04
C THR A 115 -5.57 10.41 4.59
N PHE A 116 -5.43 10.72 5.87
CA PHE A 116 -6.22 11.74 6.56
C PHE A 116 -5.39 12.59 7.52
N LYS A 117 -5.96 13.70 7.98
CA LYS A 117 -5.33 14.58 8.97
C LYS A 117 -5.38 13.90 10.36
N GLY A 118 -4.28 13.98 11.11
CA GLY A 118 -4.20 13.37 12.45
C GLY A 118 -3.82 11.89 12.47
N ARG A 119 -3.52 11.30 11.31
CA ARG A 119 -3.04 9.92 11.18
C ARG A 119 -1.69 9.69 11.84
N TYR A 120 -1.40 8.45 12.17
CA TYR A 120 -0.08 8.01 12.62
C TYR A 120 0.86 7.79 11.43
N ARG A 121 2.03 8.43 11.47
CA ARG A 121 3.01 8.36 10.36
C ARG A 121 4.20 7.47 10.69
N LYS A 122 4.48 7.30 11.98
CA LYS A 122 5.55 6.43 12.47
C LYS A 122 5.00 5.05 12.72
N VAL A 123 5.74 4.06 12.31
CA VAL A 123 5.53 2.65 12.66
C VAL A 123 6.47 2.34 13.81
N LEU A 124 5.95 1.79 14.88
CA LEU A 124 6.72 1.35 16.05
C LEU A 124 6.62 -0.17 16.12
N LEU A 125 7.74 -0.86 16.10
CA LEU A 125 7.77 -2.30 16.26
C LEU A 125 7.55 -2.69 17.72
N VAL A 126 6.84 -3.78 17.95
CA VAL A 126 6.65 -4.38 19.29
C VAL A 126 7.99 -4.79 19.89
N ASN A 127 8.93 -5.25 19.06
CA ASN A 127 10.30 -5.54 19.45
C ASN A 127 11.29 -4.64 18.68
N PRO A 128 11.75 -3.52 19.29
CA PRO A 128 12.69 -2.59 18.65
C PRO A 128 14.05 -3.20 18.32
N GLU A 129 14.50 -4.24 19.05
CA GLU A 129 15.78 -4.92 18.77
C GLU A 129 15.74 -5.63 17.42
N ARG A 130 14.56 -6.02 16.96
CA ARG A 130 14.37 -6.62 15.64
C ARG A 130 14.72 -5.64 14.51
N GLU A 131 14.49 -4.35 14.72
CA GLU A 131 14.87 -3.28 13.78
C GLU A 131 16.40 -3.17 13.65
N LEU A 132 17.14 -3.35 14.74
CA LEU A 132 18.61 -3.37 14.75
C LEU A 132 19.18 -4.61 14.05
N ARG A 133 18.54 -5.77 14.20
CA ARG A 133 18.94 -7.03 13.55
C ARG A 133 18.59 -7.10 12.06
N GLN A 134 17.70 -6.25 11.57
CA GLN A 134 17.34 -6.18 10.14
C GLN A 134 18.54 -5.90 9.21
N THR A 135 19.67 -5.43 9.75
CA THR A 135 20.90 -5.24 8.98
C THR A 135 21.62 -6.57 8.68
N GLU A 136 21.40 -7.63 9.46
CA GLU A 136 22.13 -8.89 9.39
C GLU A 136 21.32 -10.03 8.75
N GLU A 137 19.99 -10.03 8.83
CA GLU A 137 19.13 -11.11 8.33
C GLU A 137 18.48 -10.80 6.98
N LEU A 138 18.10 -11.85 6.23
CA LEU A 138 17.24 -11.76 5.03
C LEU A 138 15.81 -11.38 5.46
N THR A 139 15.54 -10.09 5.48
CA THR A 139 14.20 -9.56 5.79
C THR A 139 13.43 -9.24 4.51
N LEU A 140 12.07 -9.25 4.58
CA LEU A 140 11.22 -8.78 3.48
C LEU A 140 11.58 -7.35 3.05
N THR A 141 11.96 -6.49 3.98
CA THR A 141 12.43 -5.13 3.68
C THR A 141 13.69 -5.13 2.81
N LYS A 142 14.66 -6.03 3.09
CA LYS A 142 15.86 -6.17 2.24
C LYS A 142 15.49 -6.70 0.86
N LEU A 143 14.69 -7.76 0.78
CA LEU A 143 14.26 -8.35 -0.49
C LEU A 143 13.48 -7.34 -1.34
N ASN A 144 12.51 -6.66 -0.74
CA ASN A 144 11.58 -5.79 -1.46
C ASN A 144 12.18 -4.43 -1.79
N ILE A 145 12.99 -3.84 -0.91
CA ILE A 145 13.54 -2.48 -1.11
C ILE A 145 14.96 -2.53 -1.65
N ALA A 146 15.89 -3.22 -0.96
CA ALA A 146 17.30 -3.26 -1.36
C ALA A 146 17.51 -4.16 -2.57
N GLY A 147 16.83 -5.29 -2.64
CA GLY A 147 16.91 -6.25 -3.73
C GLY A 147 16.04 -5.91 -4.95
N GLY A 148 15.28 -4.79 -4.94
CA GLY A 148 14.42 -4.40 -6.05
C GLY A 148 13.13 -5.25 -6.19
N GLY A 149 12.78 -6.03 -5.16
CA GLY A 149 11.61 -6.91 -5.19
C GLY A 149 10.31 -6.16 -5.42
N ASN A 150 10.12 -4.99 -4.82
CA ASN A 150 8.94 -4.15 -5.05
C ASN A 150 8.84 -3.69 -6.51
N ASP A 151 9.96 -3.28 -7.12
CA ASP A 151 9.98 -2.81 -8.50
C ASP A 151 9.64 -3.94 -9.47
N LYS A 152 10.18 -5.15 -9.22
CA LYS A 152 9.88 -6.33 -10.02
C LYS A 152 8.41 -6.73 -9.90
N GLN A 153 7.89 -6.86 -8.69
CA GLN A 153 6.49 -7.25 -8.44
C GLN A 153 5.51 -6.21 -8.99
N MET A 154 5.82 -4.92 -8.87
CA MET A 154 5.04 -3.86 -9.50
C MET A 154 5.03 -4.01 -11.03
N ALA A 155 6.18 -4.27 -11.64
CA ALA A 155 6.26 -4.48 -13.10
C ALA A 155 5.46 -5.72 -13.54
N ASP A 156 5.54 -6.83 -12.80
CA ASP A 156 4.80 -8.05 -13.09
C ASP A 156 3.27 -7.83 -13.01
N VAL A 157 2.81 -7.11 -11.98
CA VAL A 157 1.40 -6.75 -11.79
C VAL A 157 0.92 -5.83 -12.93
N LEU A 158 1.69 -4.80 -13.27
CA LEU A 158 1.33 -3.86 -14.36
C LEU A 158 1.33 -4.52 -15.74
N ALA A 159 2.23 -5.48 -15.98
CA ALA A 159 2.25 -6.26 -17.21
C ALA A 159 1.02 -7.17 -17.32
N HIS A 160 0.55 -7.73 -16.22
CA HIS A 160 -0.64 -8.59 -16.18
C HIS A 160 -1.95 -7.78 -16.28
N TYR A 161 -1.97 -6.58 -15.70
CA TYR A 161 -3.13 -5.67 -15.69
C TYR A 161 -2.78 -4.30 -16.32
N PRO A 162 -2.66 -4.20 -17.67
CA PRO A 162 -2.25 -2.96 -18.34
C PRO A 162 -3.17 -1.76 -18.05
N ALA A 163 -4.45 -2.00 -17.72
CA ALA A 163 -5.41 -0.96 -17.35
C ALA A 163 -4.96 -0.12 -16.15
N LEU A 164 -4.10 -0.66 -15.28
CA LEU A 164 -3.55 0.08 -14.14
C LEU A 164 -2.69 1.27 -14.59
N LEU A 165 -1.97 1.15 -15.71
CA LEU A 165 -1.17 2.27 -16.24
C LEU A 165 -2.05 3.45 -16.65
N GLU A 166 -3.22 3.18 -17.22
CA GLU A 166 -4.15 4.25 -17.58
C GLU A 166 -4.73 4.91 -16.31
N LYS A 167 -5.07 4.10 -15.30
CA LYS A 167 -5.52 4.64 -14.00
C LYS A 167 -4.50 5.58 -13.35
N LEU A 168 -3.22 5.26 -13.43
CA LEU A 168 -2.15 6.10 -12.89
C LEU A 168 -2.03 7.45 -13.60
N LYS A 169 -2.48 7.56 -14.85
CA LYS A 169 -2.46 8.80 -15.65
C LYS A 169 -3.70 9.68 -15.40
N GLU A 170 -4.78 9.13 -14.83
CA GLU A 170 -6.02 9.87 -14.55
C GLU A 170 -5.90 10.92 -13.44
N ASP A 171 -4.80 10.98 -12.69
CA ASP A 171 -4.58 11.86 -11.51
C ASP A 171 -3.60 13.01 -11.76
#